data_257919356ee52b4b41ab4c833e173529
#
_entry.id   257919356ee52b4b41ab4c833e173529
#
_cell.length_a   1.000
_cell.length_b   1.000
_cell.length_c   1.000
_cell.angle_alpha   90.00
_cell.angle_beta   90.00
_cell.angle_gamma   90.00
#
_symmetry.space_group_name_H-M   'P 1'
#
loop_
_entity.id
_entity.type
_entity.pdbx_description
1 polymer ?
#
loop_
_entity_poly.entity_id
_entity_poly.type
_entity_poly.pdbx_seq_one_letter_code
_entity_poly.pdbx_strand_id
1 'polypeptide(L)'
;MFRQLIAVLVVALCVGAGTMTAQSQSQTAADTFIWHGELVSVDQATGTFTVKARMLADAAKEVARFKASDKVVLTWSGVDRYGDAIRQIAKHDPTQKMTDPFAFPVELASPDVQNEYVTFKFRAPNAVGSVKSVKPGEWVTVTTKKGSANDVQAVVSVEPYNKPASNT
;
A
#
# COMPACT_ATOMS: atom_id res chain seq x y z
N MET A 1 33.72 -76.60 13.84
CA MET A 1 32.38 -77.07 13.41
C MET A 1 31.37 -75.98 13.68
N PHE A 2 30.53 -75.73 12.67
CA PHE A 2 29.28 -74.94 12.69
C PHE A 2 29.42 -73.42 12.80
N ARG A 3 29.30 -72.73 11.67
CA ARG A 3 28.13 -72.28 10.87
C ARG A 3 27.56 -70.98 11.39
N GLN A 4 27.93 -69.95 10.69
CA GLN A 4 27.07 -69.04 9.92
C GLN A 4 25.81 -68.53 10.61
N LEU A 5 25.70 -67.20 10.69
CA LEU A 5 24.61 -66.55 10.01
C LEU A 5 24.91 -65.01 9.91
N ILE A 6 24.96 -64.58 8.69
CA ILE A 6 25.06 -63.20 8.26
C ILE A 6 23.67 -62.57 8.43
N ALA A 7 23.57 -61.51 9.18
CA ALA A 7 22.38 -60.65 9.14
C ALA A 7 22.81 -59.28 8.55
N VAL A 8 22.50 -59.11 7.27
CA VAL A 8 22.66 -57.84 6.57
C VAL A 8 21.51 -56.93 6.97
N LEU A 9 21.82 -55.89 7.76
CA LEU A 9 20.86 -54.83 8.07
C LEU A 9 21.02 -53.72 7.06
N VAL A 10 20.15 -53.69 6.07
CA VAL A 10 20.02 -52.58 5.13
C VAL A 10 19.32 -51.43 5.84
N VAL A 11 20.10 -50.40 6.24
CA VAL A 11 19.54 -49.15 6.70
C VAL A 11 19.24 -48.30 5.47
N ALA A 12 17.97 -48.24 5.11
CA ALA A 12 17.46 -47.31 4.11
C ALA A 12 17.49 -45.88 4.68
N LEU A 13 18.45 -45.05 4.27
CA LEU A 13 18.42 -43.63 4.50
C LEU A 13 17.29 -43.00 3.64
N CYS A 14 16.14 -42.75 4.23
CA CYS A 14 15.18 -41.83 3.66
C CYS A 14 15.67 -40.41 3.81
N VAL A 15 16.34 -39.88 2.78
CA VAL A 15 16.57 -38.46 2.65
C VAL A 15 15.23 -37.80 2.34
N GLY A 16 14.55 -37.39 3.37
CA GLY A 16 13.36 -36.52 3.26
C GLY A 16 13.82 -35.14 2.83
N ALA A 17 13.78 -34.88 1.51
CA ALA A 17 13.85 -33.53 0.99
C ALA A 17 12.59 -32.78 1.46
N GLY A 18 12.69 -32.13 2.62
CA GLY A 18 11.68 -31.18 3.07
C GLY A 18 11.69 -30.00 2.12
N THR A 19 10.78 -30.02 1.16
CA THR A 19 10.42 -28.82 0.41
C THR A 19 9.83 -27.84 1.42
N MET A 20 10.64 -26.87 1.85
CA MET A 20 10.12 -25.66 2.49
C MET A 20 9.30 -24.93 1.44
N THR A 21 8.02 -25.22 1.39
CA THR A 21 7.05 -24.34 0.77
C THR A 21 7.05 -23.06 1.58
N ALA A 22 7.73 -22.04 1.04
CA ALA A 22 7.52 -20.67 1.47
C ALA A 22 6.03 -20.40 1.29
N GLN A 23 5.27 -20.46 2.37
CA GLN A 23 3.93 -19.91 2.43
C GLN A 23 4.09 -18.40 2.26
N SER A 24 4.04 -17.93 1.02
CA SER A 24 3.64 -16.57 0.73
C SER A 24 2.28 -16.41 1.40
N GLN A 25 2.26 -15.74 2.54
CA GLN A 25 1.02 -15.27 3.13
C GLN A 25 0.41 -14.32 2.11
N SER A 26 -0.47 -14.84 1.26
CA SER A 26 -1.41 -14.03 0.51
C SER A 26 -2.21 -13.27 1.57
N GLN A 27 -1.78 -12.03 1.87
CA GLN A 27 -2.64 -11.11 2.60
C GLN A 27 -3.92 -11.02 1.78
N THR A 28 -4.96 -11.60 2.32
CA THR A 28 -6.24 -11.72 1.66
C THR A 28 -6.74 -10.34 1.27
N ALA A 29 -7.24 -10.18 0.06
CA ALA A 29 -7.86 -8.95 -0.47
C ALA A 29 -8.93 -8.35 0.46
N ALA A 30 -9.36 -9.10 1.48
CA ALA A 30 -10.26 -8.66 2.54
C ALA A 30 -9.67 -7.57 3.46
N ASP A 31 -8.33 -7.57 3.68
CA ASP A 31 -7.69 -6.70 4.68
C ASP A 31 -6.96 -5.50 4.09
N THR A 32 -7.04 -5.33 2.78
CA THR A 32 -6.41 -4.21 2.06
C THR A 32 -7.40 -3.50 1.16
N PHE A 33 -7.05 -2.30 0.76
CA PHE A 33 -7.71 -1.57 -0.33
C PHE A 33 -6.66 -0.97 -1.27
N ILE A 34 -7.08 -0.74 -2.50
CA ILE A 34 -6.23 -0.21 -3.56
C ILE A 34 -6.72 1.17 -3.93
N TRP A 35 -5.78 2.07 -4.17
CA TRP A 35 -6.04 3.38 -4.72
C TRP A 35 -4.94 3.79 -5.69
N HIS A 36 -5.21 4.80 -6.51
CA HIS A 36 -4.30 5.27 -7.54
C HIS A 36 -3.99 6.76 -7.36
N GLY A 37 -2.80 7.16 -7.75
CA GLY A 37 -2.41 8.57 -7.73
C GLY A 37 -1.24 8.83 -8.69
N GLU A 38 -1.06 10.10 -9.03
CA GLU A 38 0.07 10.56 -9.83
C GLU A 38 1.30 10.71 -8.93
N LEU A 39 2.39 10.05 -9.27
CA LEU A 39 3.64 10.17 -8.54
C LEU A 39 4.28 11.54 -8.80
N VAL A 40 4.46 12.32 -7.76
CA VAL A 40 5.15 13.62 -7.83
C VAL A 40 6.63 13.45 -7.57
N SER A 41 7.01 12.72 -6.52
CA SER A 41 8.41 12.43 -6.20
C SER A 41 8.55 11.27 -5.23
N VAL A 42 9.75 10.69 -5.17
CA VAL A 42 10.16 9.70 -4.18
C VAL A 42 11.48 10.14 -3.56
N ASP A 43 11.52 10.31 -2.26
CA ASP A 43 12.77 10.40 -1.51
C ASP A 43 13.22 8.99 -1.14
N GLN A 44 14.22 8.50 -1.86
CA GLN A 44 14.73 7.14 -1.68
C GLN A 44 15.45 6.94 -0.34
N ALA A 45 16.00 8.00 0.24
CA ALA A 45 16.74 7.91 1.50
C ALA A 45 15.79 7.69 2.69
N THR A 46 14.64 8.34 2.68
CA THR A 46 13.63 8.25 3.76
C THR A 46 12.50 7.28 3.44
N GLY A 47 12.38 6.85 2.19
CA GLY A 47 11.24 6.07 1.71
C GLY A 47 9.95 6.88 1.68
N THR A 48 10.04 8.19 1.46
CA THR A 48 8.88 9.09 1.42
C THR A 48 8.40 9.28 -0.02
N PHE A 49 7.14 8.99 -0.24
CA PHE A 49 6.43 9.22 -1.49
C PHE A 49 5.64 10.51 -1.40
N THR A 50 5.69 11.32 -2.45
CA THR A 50 4.77 12.43 -2.67
C THR A 50 3.87 12.07 -3.82
N VAL A 51 2.57 12.07 -3.59
CA VAL A 51 1.55 11.64 -4.56
C VAL A 51 0.45 12.68 -4.64
N LYS A 52 -0.07 12.88 -5.84
CA LYS A 52 -1.22 13.73 -6.13
C LYS A 52 -2.43 12.84 -6.43
N ALA A 53 -3.55 13.08 -5.75
CA ALA A 53 -4.77 12.31 -5.95
C ALA A 53 -6.00 13.22 -6.05
N ARG A 54 -7.04 12.70 -6.71
CA ARG A 54 -8.30 13.38 -6.89
C ARG A 54 -9.12 13.37 -5.59
N MET A 55 -9.85 14.46 -5.35
CA MET A 55 -10.84 14.58 -4.30
C MET A 55 -12.26 14.61 -4.88
N LEU A 56 -13.24 14.18 -4.11
CA LEU A 56 -14.64 14.52 -4.34
C LEU A 56 -14.93 15.94 -3.83
N ALA A 57 -15.97 16.58 -4.35
CA ALA A 57 -16.28 17.96 -4.09
C ALA A 57 -16.38 18.33 -2.60
N ASP A 58 -16.87 17.42 -1.74
CA ASP A 58 -16.96 17.67 -0.30
C ASP A 58 -15.58 17.62 0.38
N ALA A 59 -14.72 16.68 0.00
CA ALA A 59 -13.34 16.64 0.46
C ALA A 59 -12.55 17.88 0.01
N ALA A 60 -12.82 18.40 -1.19
CA ALA A 60 -12.20 19.62 -1.70
C ALA A 60 -12.58 20.85 -0.86
N LYS A 61 -13.79 20.91 -0.32
CA LYS A 61 -14.21 21.96 0.64
C LYS A 61 -13.51 21.82 2.00
N GLU A 62 -13.35 20.58 2.46
CA GLU A 62 -12.70 20.29 3.74
C GLU A 62 -11.20 20.62 3.71
N VAL A 63 -10.51 20.29 2.61
CA VAL A 63 -9.05 20.47 2.48
C VAL A 63 -8.63 21.94 2.61
N ALA A 64 -9.51 22.88 2.28
CA ALA A 64 -9.27 24.33 2.41
C ALA A 64 -8.98 24.79 3.85
N ARG A 65 -9.31 23.97 4.86
CA ARG A 65 -9.06 24.25 6.29
C ARG A 65 -7.64 23.87 6.72
N PHE A 66 -6.91 23.14 5.87
CA PHE A 66 -5.58 22.61 6.16
C PHE A 66 -4.53 23.33 5.32
N LYS A 67 -3.29 23.23 5.77
CA LYS A 67 -2.10 23.78 5.10
C LYS A 67 -1.04 22.71 4.93
N ALA A 68 -0.01 23.04 4.15
CA ALA A 68 1.15 22.17 4.00
C ALA A 68 1.75 21.79 5.36
N SER A 69 2.19 20.56 5.48
CA SER A 69 2.73 19.88 6.66
C SER A 69 1.70 19.51 7.74
N ASP A 70 0.42 19.81 7.55
CA ASP A 70 -0.60 19.30 8.45
C ASP A 70 -0.72 17.78 8.32
N LYS A 71 -0.85 17.10 9.47
CA LYS A 71 -1.17 15.68 9.52
C LYS A 71 -2.68 15.52 9.39
N VAL A 72 -3.09 14.80 8.36
CA VAL A 72 -4.50 14.56 8.04
C VAL A 72 -4.77 13.08 7.82
N VAL A 73 -6.02 12.70 7.93
CA VAL A 73 -6.52 11.39 7.52
C VAL A 73 -7.30 11.58 6.23
N LEU A 74 -6.86 10.91 5.19
CA LEU A 74 -7.59 10.79 3.93
C LEU A 74 -8.47 9.55 3.98
N THR A 75 -9.74 9.69 3.61
CA THR A 75 -10.65 8.56 3.48
C THR A 75 -11.05 8.41 2.02
N TRP A 76 -10.74 7.26 1.44
CA TRP A 76 -11.04 6.94 0.06
C TRP A 76 -12.48 6.49 -0.12
N SER A 77 -13.02 6.64 -1.32
CA SER A 77 -14.40 6.25 -1.62
C SER A 77 -14.64 4.75 -1.49
N GLY A 78 -13.60 3.95 -1.71
CA GLY A 78 -13.67 2.48 -1.63
C GLY A 78 -14.52 1.83 -2.71
N VAL A 79 -14.98 2.59 -3.70
CA VAL A 79 -15.83 2.11 -4.79
C VAL A 79 -15.04 2.12 -6.09
N ASP A 80 -15.11 1.00 -6.78
CA ASP A 80 -14.40 0.72 -8.02
C ASP A 80 -14.85 1.59 -9.22
N ARG A 81 -13.95 1.77 -10.18
CA ARG A 81 -14.05 2.33 -11.53
C ARG A 81 -14.07 3.84 -11.72
N TYR A 82 -14.79 4.61 -10.93
CA TYR A 82 -14.84 6.08 -10.99
C TYR A 82 -14.70 6.72 -9.61
N GLY A 83 -14.61 5.89 -8.59
CA GLY A 83 -14.62 6.26 -7.20
C GLY A 83 -13.26 6.23 -6.51
N ASP A 84 -12.19 6.13 -7.28
CA ASP A 84 -10.84 6.17 -6.73
C ASP A 84 -10.43 7.61 -6.40
N ALA A 85 -11.26 8.22 -5.57
CA ALA A 85 -11.09 9.59 -5.12
C ALA A 85 -11.27 9.67 -3.60
N ILE A 86 -10.63 10.67 -3.02
CA ILE A 86 -10.74 10.97 -1.59
C ILE A 86 -12.11 11.59 -1.35
N ARG A 87 -12.92 10.96 -0.48
CA ARG A 87 -14.26 11.40 -0.12
C ARG A 87 -14.31 12.27 1.13
N GLN A 88 -13.25 12.19 1.97
CA GLN A 88 -13.18 12.95 3.22
C GLN A 88 -11.74 13.22 3.61
N ILE A 89 -11.51 14.40 4.20
CA ILE A 89 -10.24 14.82 4.79
C ILE A 89 -10.51 15.33 6.19
N ALA A 90 -9.87 14.73 7.18
CA ALA A 90 -10.02 15.10 8.58
C ALA A 90 -8.64 15.34 9.23
N LYS A 91 -8.60 16.09 10.32
CA LYS A 91 -7.38 16.24 11.11
C LYS A 91 -6.98 14.89 11.70
N HIS A 92 -5.71 14.53 11.60
CA HIS A 92 -5.21 13.33 12.24
C HIS A 92 -5.09 13.53 13.76
N ASP A 93 -5.73 12.65 14.52
CA ASP A 93 -5.58 12.52 15.97
C ASP A 93 -4.97 11.15 16.26
N PRO A 94 -3.71 11.09 16.74
CA PRO A 94 -3.04 9.81 16.98
C PRO A 94 -3.66 9.01 18.14
N THR A 95 -4.49 9.65 18.96
CA THR A 95 -5.19 8.98 20.07
C THR A 95 -6.51 8.34 19.64
N GLN A 96 -7.03 8.75 18.50
CA GLN A 96 -8.31 8.28 17.99
C GLN A 96 -8.12 7.07 17.08
N LYS A 97 -8.82 5.98 17.38
CA LYS A 97 -8.84 4.81 16.50
C LYS A 97 -9.56 5.13 15.20
N MET A 98 -8.91 4.86 14.08
CA MET A 98 -9.57 4.93 12.78
C MET A 98 -10.59 3.81 12.64
N THR A 99 -11.84 4.18 12.42
CA THR A 99 -12.97 3.23 12.27
C THR A 99 -13.30 2.94 10.82
N ASP A 100 -12.98 3.88 9.93
CA ASP A 100 -13.20 3.70 8.50
C ASP A 100 -12.10 2.82 7.90
N PRO A 101 -12.45 1.72 7.21
CA PRO A 101 -11.46 0.80 6.65
C PRO A 101 -10.64 1.41 5.53
N PHE A 102 -11.11 2.47 4.87
CA PHE A 102 -10.44 3.17 3.78
C PHE A 102 -9.73 4.45 4.22
N ALA A 103 -9.59 4.63 5.53
CA ALA A 103 -8.87 5.76 6.10
C ALA A 103 -7.37 5.52 6.15
N PHE A 104 -6.59 6.54 5.83
CA PHE A 104 -5.13 6.48 5.76
C PHE A 104 -4.51 7.81 6.22
N PRO A 105 -3.61 7.80 7.23
CA PRO A 105 -2.98 9.01 7.73
C PRO A 105 -1.81 9.44 6.83
N VAL A 106 -1.75 10.71 6.50
CA VAL A 106 -0.74 11.30 5.63
C VAL A 106 -0.29 12.67 6.12
N GLU A 107 0.77 13.21 5.52
CA GLU A 107 1.15 14.61 5.63
C GLU A 107 0.73 15.37 4.38
N LEU A 108 -0.02 16.44 4.55
CA LEU A 108 -0.45 17.28 3.45
C LEU A 108 0.76 18.02 2.86
N ALA A 109 0.95 17.96 1.54
CA ALA A 109 1.97 18.72 0.86
C ALA A 109 1.40 19.99 0.23
N SER A 110 0.29 19.86 -0.50
CA SER A 110 -0.41 21.00 -1.11
C SER A 110 -1.86 20.65 -1.43
N PRO A 111 -2.84 21.48 -1.04
CA PRO A 111 -4.20 21.40 -1.53
C PRO A 111 -4.33 22.15 -2.88
N ASP A 112 -5.02 21.56 -3.83
CA ASP A 112 -5.45 22.22 -5.07
C ASP A 112 -6.98 22.16 -5.15
N VAL A 113 -7.61 23.06 -4.43
CA VAL A 113 -9.07 23.10 -4.26
C VAL A 113 -9.78 23.35 -5.59
N GLN A 114 -9.21 24.18 -6.46
CA GLN A 114 -9.85 24.56 -7.73
C GLN A 114 -9.95 23.39 -8.72
N ASN A 115 -8.95 22.51 -8.71
CA ASN A 115 -8.90 21.38 -9.61
C ASN A 115 -9.33 20.07 -8.92
N GLU A 116 -9.80 20.12 -7.68
CA GLU A 116 -10.19 18.95 -6.88
C GLU A 116 -9.06 17.93 -6.72
N TYR A 117 -7.81 18.40 -6.54
CA TYR A 117 -6.66 17.56 -6.25
C TYR A 117 -6.00 17.92 -4.93
N VAL A 118 -5.40 16.91 -4.31
CA VAL A 118 -4.54 17.07 -3.15
C VAL A 118 -3.22 16.36 -3.36
N THR A 119 -2.12 17.02 -2.99
CA THR A 119 -0.79 16.43 -2.95
C THR A 119 -0.43 16.16 -1.49
N PHE A 120 -0.01 14.93 -1.20
CA PHE A 120 0.31 14.49 0.15
C PHE A 120 1.52 13.56 0.15
N LYS A 121 2.08 13.37 1.35
CA LYS A 121 3.25 12.53 1.58
C LYS A 121 2.89 11.38 2.50
N PHE A 122 3.47 10.22 2.23
CA PHE A 122 3.44 9.06 3.11
C PHE A 122 4.76 8.31 3.06
N ARG A 123 5.02 7.46 4.04
CA ARG A 123 6.24 6.66 4.11
C ARG A 123 5.97 5.21 3.78
N ALA A 124 6.77 4.66 2.85
CA ALA A 124 6.74 3.26 2.45
C ALA A 124 8.16 2.79 2.04
N PRO A 125 9.12 2.72 2.98
CA PRO A 125 10.52 2.47 2.64
C PRO A 125 10.73 1.14 1.91
N ASN A 126 9.90 0.14 2.20
CA ASN A 126 9.97 -1.17 1.55
C ASN A 126 9.48 -1.14 0.08
N ALA A 127 8.74 -0.12 -0.33
CA ALA A 127 8.17 0.01 -1.67
C ALA A 127 9.04 0.84 -2.64
N VAL A 128 10.11 1.46 -2.17
CA VAL A 128 10.97 2.34 -3.01
C VAL A 128 11.57 1.57 -4.20
N GLY A 129 11.90 0.30 -3.99
CA GLY A 129 12.50 -0.54 -5.03
C GLY A 129 11.61 -0.79 -6.24
N SER A 130 10.30 -0.90 -6.04
CA SER A 130 9.32 -1.26 -7.08
C SER A 130 8.96 -0.10 -8.01
N VAL A 131 9.26 1.14 -7.63
CA VAL A 131 8.95 2.34 -8.42
C VAL A 131 10.16 3.03 -9.04
N LYS A 132 11.32 2.37 -9.07
CA LYS A 132 12.56 2.94 -9.64
C LYS A 132 12.42 3.37 -11.11
N SER A 133 11.56 2.70 -11.87
CA SER A 133 11.28 3.01 -13.28
C SER A 133 10.15 4.02 -13.48
N VAL A 134 9.41 4.35 -12.43
CA VAL A 134 8.28 5.30 -12.52
C VAL A 134 8.82 6.72 -12.47
N LYS A 135 8.42 7.52 -13.44
CA LYS A 135 8.81 8.94 -13.51
C LYS A 135 7.77 9.83 -12.83
N PRO A 136 8.19 11.01 -12.33
CA PRO A 136 7.24 12.03 -11.92
C PRO A 136 6.21 12.31 -13.02
N GLY A 137 4.93 12.41 -12.64
CA GLY A 137 3.79 12.54 -13.56
C GLY A 137 3.16 11.22 -14.00
N GLU A 138 3.82 10.09 -13.77
CA GLU A 138 3.22 8.77 -14.03
C GLU A 138 2.38 8.29 -12.84
N TRP A 139 1.40 7.46 -13.13
CA TRP A 139 0.49 6.95 -12.12
C TRP A 139 1.04 5.72 -11.41
N VAL A 140 0.73 5.62 -10.14
CA VAL A 140 1.04 4.46 -9.28
C VAL A 140 -0.22 3.87 -8.69
N THR A 141 -0.16 2.57 -8.46
CA THR A 141 -1.12 1.79 -7.68
C THR A 141 -0.56 1.62 -6.28
N VAL A 142 -1.31 1.99 -5.28
CA VAL A 142 -0.94 1.83 -3.88
C VAL A 142 -1.89 0.87 -3.19
N THR A 143 -1.34 -0.16 -2.55
CA THR A 143 -2.08 -1.09 -1.72
C THR A 143 -1.89 -0.73 -0.26
N THR A 144 -2.98 -0.51 0.45
CA THR A 144 -3.00 -0.05 1.83
C THR A 144 -3.78 -1.01 2.71
N LYS A 145 -3.35 -1.23 3.95
CA LYS A 145 -4.08 -2.01 4.96
C LYS A 145 -5.29 -1.22 5.44
N LYS A 146 -6.43 -1.90 5.54
CA LYS A 146 -7.66 -1.31 6.08
C LYS A 146 -7.51 -0.95 7.56
N GLY A 147 -7.97 0.25 7.92
CA GLY A 147 -8.00 0.71 9.32
C GLY A 147 -6.61 0.86 9.96
N SER A 148 -5.55 1.04 9.19
CA SER A 148 -4.20 1.23 9.72
C SER A 148 -4.01 2.64 10.27
N ALA A 149 -3.56 2.72 11.53
CA ALA A 149 -3.26 3.99 12.20
C ALA A 149 -1.83 4.50 11.96
N ASN A 150 -0.95 3.68 11.35
CA ASN A 150 0.46 3.97 11.15
C ASN A 150 0.77 4.06 9.67
N ASP A 151 1.21 5.22 9.21
CA ASP A 151 1.52 5.49 7.81
C ASP A 151 2.61 4.57 7.23
N VAL A 152 3.63 4.22 8.03
CA VAL A 152 4.74 3.34 7.58
C VAL A 152 4.30 1.88 7.40
N GLN A 153 3.38 1.41 8.25
CA GLN A 153 2.87 0.04 8.21
C GLN A 153 1.60 -0.11 7.38
N ALA A 154 0.94 1.00 7.08
CA ALA A 154 -0.29 1.02 6.31
C ALA A 154 -0.05 0.60 4.86
N VAL A 155 1.04 1.06 4.24
CA VAL A 155 1.33 0.79 2.84
C VAL A 155 2.00 -0.57 2.68
N VAL A 156 1.35 -1.44 1.93
CA VAL A 156 1.82 -2.80 1.60
C VAL A 156 2.70 -2.78 0.36
N SER A 157 2.24 -2.10 -0.70
CA SER A 157 3.01 -1.94 -1.94
C SER A 157 2.71 -0.62 -2.63
N VAL A 158 3.67 -0.17 -3.43
CA VAL A 158 3.50 0.91 -4.42
C VAL A 158 4.07 0.37 -5.73
N GLU A 159 3.26 0.34 -6.77
CA GLU A 159 3.61 -0.27 -8.06
C GLU A 159 3.25 0.68 -9.21
N PRO A 160 3.92 0.55 -10.38
CA PRO A 160 3.47 1.26 -11.59
C PRO A 160 2.00 0.96 -11.88
N TYR A 161 1.23 1.97 -12.22
CA TYR A 161 -0.16 1.78 -12.63
C TYR A 161 -0.24 1.18 -14.03
N ASN A 162 -0.69 -0.05 -14.11
CA ASN A 162 -1.00 -0.71 -15.38
C ASN A 162 -2.47 -0.47 -15.71
N LYS A 163 -2.73 0.52 -16.58
CA LYS A 163 -4.09 0.76 -17.05
C LYS A 163 -4.65 -0.53 -17.66
N PRO A 164 -5.81 -1.04 -17.20
CA PRO A 164 -6.44 -2.18 -17.86
C PRO A 164 -6.61 -1.90 -19.34
N ALA A 165 -6.28 -2.88 -20.19
CA ALA A 165 -6.56 -2.76 -21.61
C ALA A 165 -8.06 -2.47 -21.78
N SER A 166 -8.39 -1.35 -22.40
CA SER A 166 -9.78 -1.04 -22.74
C SER A 166 -10.24 -2.11 -23.71
N ASN A 167 -11.12 -3.01 -23.27
CA ASN A 167 -11.84 -3.88 -24.19
C ASN A 167 -12.70 -2.97 -25.07
N THR A 168 -12.19 -2.72 -26.25
CA THR A 168 -12.91 -2.06 -27.37
C THR A 168 -13.92 -3.07 -27.93
#